data_f6a659841541db84962663c71e18cf5c
#
_entry.id   f6a659841541db84962663c71e18cf5c
#
_cell.length_a   1.000
_cell.length_b   1.000
_cell.length_c   1.000
_cell.angle_alpha   90.00
_cell.angle_beta   90.00
_cell.angle_gamma   90.00
#
_symmetry.space_group_name_H-M   'P 1'
#
loop_
_entity.id
_entity.type
_entity.pdbx_description
1 polymer ?
#
loop_
_entity_poly.entity_id
_entity_poly.type
_entity_poly.pdbx_seq_one_letter_code
_entity_poly.pdbx_strand_id
1 'polypeptide(L)'
;MNRHEYRVKLVFALYQSLLLNKEISRSVEDNFDDEEKNEYVKVLENDLIINKDNYIEEISLHLKKWTFERLSYLEQAILLVATSEIKKEIASKNIIIDEAIRIAKMYCDEKSYQYINGVLDNL
;
A
#
# COMPACT_ATOMS: atom_id res chain seq x y z
N MET A 1 4.51 5.44 -17.95
CA MET A 1 3.97 4.37 -17.08
C MET A 1 2.46 4.54 -16.92
N ASN A 2 1.74 3.43 -16.83
CA ASN A 2 0.31 3.47 -16.52
C ASN A 2 0.08 3.46 -15.01
N ARG A 3 -1.19 3.56 -14.58
CA ARG A 3 -1.55 3.61 -13.15
C ARG A 3 -1.08 2.37 -12.42
N HIS A 4 -1.20 1.18 -13.03
CA HIS A 4 -0.76 -0.07 -12.41
C HIS A 4 0.75 -0.02 -12.12
N GLU A 5 1.54 0.43 -13.07
CA GLU A 5 3.00 0.51 -12.90
C GLU A 5 3.39 1.52 -11.82
N TYR A 6 2.72 2.67 -11.75
CA TYR A 6 2.94 3.63 -10.67
C TYR A 6 2.58 3.04 -9.31
N ARG A 7 1.48 2.30 -9.25
CA ARG A 7 1.04 1.65 -8.02
C ARG A 7 2.06 0.64 -7.53
N VAL A 8 2.54 -0.23 -8.41
CA VAL A 8 3.56 -1.22 -8.07
C VAL A 8 4.82 -0.53 -7.54
N LYS A 9 5.25 0.51 -8.23
CA LYS A 9 6.46 1.24 -7.84
C LYS A 9 6.29 1.91 -6.47
N LEU A 10 5.11 2.47 -6.19
CA LEU A 10 4.82 3.07 -4.89
C LEU A 10 4.77 2.02 -3.78
N VAL A 11 4.19 0.85 -4.06
CA VAL A 11 4.18 -0.27 -3.10
C VAL A 11 5.62 -0.66 -2.75
N PHE A 12 6.50 -0.78 -3.73
CA PHE A 12 7.89 -1.13 -3.45
C PHE A 12 8.66 -0.02 -2.75
N ALA A 13 8.35 1.25 -3.02
CA ALA A 13 8.94 2.37 -2.27
C ALA A 13 8.53 2.29 -0.79
N LEU A 14 7.25 2.01 -0.52
CA LEU A 14 6.77 1.86 0.85
C LEU A 14 7.35 0.61 1.52
N TYR A 15 7.49 -0.47 0.78
CA TYR A 15 8.18 -1.67 1.25
C TYR A 15 9.60 -1.34 1.73
N GLN A 16 10.35 -0.59 0.94
CA GLN A 16 11.71 -0.18 1.31
C GLN A 16 11.72 0.71 2.55
N SER A 17 10.75 1.61 2.66
CA SER A 17 10.60 2.45 3.84
C SER A 17 10.43 1.61 5.11
N LEU A 18 9.58 0.59 5.04
CA LEU A 18 9.33 -0.30 6.18
C LEU A 18 10.55 -1.19 6.47
N LEU A 19 11.12 -1.80 5.45
CA LEU A 19 12.25 -2.72 5.59
C LEU A 19 13.49 -2.03 6.15
N LEU A 20 13.80 -0.84 5.65
CA LEU A 20 15.01 -0.11 6.00
C LEU A 20 14.79 0.91 7.11
N ASN A 21 13.57 1.00 7.63
CA ASN A 21 13.20 1.95 8.67
C ASN A 21 13.59 3.39 8.29
N LYS A 22 13.25 3.78 7.06
CA LYS A 22 13.51 5.14 6.59
C LYS A 22 12.20 5.85 6.28
N GLU A 23 12.23 7.17 6.26
CA GLU A 23 11.04 7.97 6.02
C GLU A 23 10.44 7.69 4.65
N ILE A 24 9.10 7.76 4.58
CA ILE A 24 8.36 7.53 3.33
C ILE A 24 8.82 8.52 2.25
N SER A 25 8.98 9.79 2.60
CA SER A 25 9.43 10.81 1.64
C SER A 25 10.78 10.47 1.02
N ARG A 26 11.70 9.96 1.83
CA ARG A 26 13.03 9.56 1.36
C ARG A 26 12.94 8.36 0.43
N SER A 27 12.14 7.38 0.79
CA SER A 27 11.97 6.18 -0.03
C SER A 27 11.32 6.49 -1.37
N VAL A 28 10.33 7.39 -1.38
CA VAL A 28 9.70 7.84 -2.63
C VAL A 28 10.71 8.59 -3.47
N GLU A 29 11.49 9.49 -2.88
CA GLU A 29 12.54 10.22 -3.59
C GLU A 29 13.57 9.29 -4.21
N ASP A 30 13.95 8.21 -3.52
CA ASP A 30 14.92 7.24 -4.01
C ASP A 30 14.37 6.39 -5.16
N ASN A 31 13.06 6.25 -5.29
CA ASN A 31 12.43 5.36 -6.26
C ASN A 31 11.77 6.07 -7.44
N PHE A 32 11.50 7.36 -7.31
CA PHE A 32 10.84 8.15 -8.36
C PHE A 32 11.69 9.35 -8.70
N ASP A 33 11.95 9.57 -9.98
CA ASP A 33 12.56 10.84 -10.39
C ASP A 33 11.48 11.94 -10.42
N ASP A 34 11.89 13.17 -10.65
CA ASP A 34 10.96 14.32 -10.62
C ASP A 34 9.82 14.19 -11.65
N GLU A 35 10.11 13.61 -12.81
CA GLU A 35 9.10 13.42 -13.86
C GLU A 35 8.10 12.31 -13.51
N GLU A 36 8.55 11.31 -12.75
CA GLU A 36 7.70 10.20 -12.32
C GLU A 36 6.81 10.56 -11.13
N LYS A 37 7.11 11.64 -10.41
CA LYS A 37 6.29 12.07 -9.27
C LYS A 37 5.05 12.82 -9.77
N ASN A 38 4.12 12.08 -10.35
CA ASN A 38 2.85 12.63 -10.83
C ASN A 38 1.89 12.91 -9.65
N GLU A 39 0.70 13.39 -9.97
CA GLU A 39 -0.32 13.74 -8.97
C GLU A 39 -0.68 12.53 -8.09
N TYR A 40 -0.83 11.34 -8.70
CA TYR A 40 -1.14 10.11 -7.97
C TYR A 40 -0.08 9.83 -6.89
N VAL A 41 1.20 9.86 -7.27
CA VAL A 41 2.29 9.60 -6.34
C VAL A 41 2.32 10.64 -5.22
N LYS A 42 2.19 11.91 -5.57
CA LYS A 42 2.25 13.00 -4.59
C LYS A 42 1.12 12.94 -3.58
N VAL A 43 -0.10 12.68 -4.05
CA VAL A 43 -1.27 12.60 -3.18
C VAL A 43 -1.11 11.45 -2.18
N LEU A 44 -0.73 10.27 -2.65
CA LEU A 44 -0.61 9.11 -1.76
C LEU A 44 0.61 9.23 -0.85
N GLU A 45 1.71 9.75 -1.33
CA GLU A 45 2.89 9.99 -0.50
C GLU A 45 2.51 10.88 0.70
N ASN A 46 1.90 12.02 0.42
CA ASN A 46 1.50 12.96 1.47
C ASN A 46 0.50 12.33 2.44
N ASP A 47 -0.49 11.63 1.92
CA ASP A 47 -1.50 10.97 2.73
C ASP A 47 -0.88 9.91 3.65
N LEU A 48 0.03 9.10 3.13
CA LEU A 48 0.68 8.05 3.91
C LEU A 48 1.63 8.63 4.97
N ILE A 49 2.31 9.73 4.67
CA ILE A 49 3.15 10.41 5.66
C ILE A 49 2.30 10.84 6.86
N ILE A 50 1.12 11.38 6.60
CA ILE A 50 0.25 11.90 7.65
C ILE A 50 -0.50 10.79 8.38
N ASN A 51 -1.01 9.79 7.66
CA ASN A 51 -2.02 8.87 8.16
C ASN A 51 -1.57 7.42 8.33
N LYS A 52 -0.32 7.09 8.07
CA LYS A 52 0.16 5.70 8.13
C LYS A 52 -0.25 5.00 9.42
N ASP A 53 0.00 5.62 10.56
CA ASP A 53 -0.27 5.00 11.86
C ASP A 53 -1.77 4.78 12.09
N ASN A 54 -2.59 5.74 11.67
CA ASN A 54 -4.05 5.58 11.74
C ASN A 54 -4.52 4.43 10.84
N TYR A 55 -3.92 4.28 9.67
CA TYR A 55 -4.27 3.20 8.75
C TYR A 55 -3.86 1.83 9.32
N ILE A 56 -2.71 1.76 9.98
CA ILE A 56 -2.27 0.52 10.64
C ILE A 56 -3.29 0.11 11.71
N GLU A 57 -3.77 1.06 12.52
CA GLU A 57 -4.80 0.77 13.52
C GLU A 57 -6.09 0.25 12.88
N GLU A 58 -6.53 0.91 11.83
CA GLU A 58 -7.76 0.52 11.13
C GLU A 58 -7.65 -0.85 10.48
N ILE A 59 -6.54 -1.10 9.79
CA ILE A 59 -6.26 -2.41 9.20
C ILE A 59 -6.23 -3.49 10.26
N SER A 60 -5.61 -3.21 11.39
CA SER A 60 -5.46 -4.16 12.50
C SER A 60 -6.78 -4.63 13.08
N LEU A 61 -7.82 -3.80 13.04
CA LEU A 61 -9.17 -4.20 13.48
C LEU A 61 -9.74 -5.36 12.66
N HIS A 62 -9.27 -5.55 11.44
CA HIS A 62 -9.78 -6.56 10.52
C HIS A 62 -8.83 -7.73 10.29
N LEU A 63 -7.72 -7.76 11.02
CA LEU A 63 -6.80 -8.90 11.00
C LEU A 63 -7.21 -9.85 12.12
N LYS A 64 -7.60 -11.08 11.77
CA LYS A 64 -8.15 -12.04 12.75
C LYS A 64 -7.07 -12.89 13.42
N LYS A 65 -6.07 -13.33 12.65
CA LYS A 65 -5.06 -14.28 13.13
C LYS A 65 -3.68 -13.66 13.33
N TRP A 66 -3.47 -12.46 12.81
CA TRP A 66 -2.15 -11.85 12.73
C TRP A 66 -2.19 -10.43 13.27
N THR A 67 -1.10 -9.98 13.86
CA THR A 67 -0.92 -8.56 14.09
C THR A 67 -0.29 -7.95 12.82
N PHE A 68 -0.48 -6.67 12.62
CA PHE A 68 0.08 -5.99 11.45
C PHE A 68 1.60 -6.19 11.37
N GLU A 69 2.28 -6.12 12.50
CA GLU A 69 3.74 -6.23 12.59
C GLU A 69 4.25 -7.61 12.20
N ARG A 70 3.41 -8.63 12.23
CA ARG A 70 3.78 -10.00 11.85
C ARG A 70 3.59 -10.29 10.35
N LEU A 71 2.91 -9.40 9.65
CA LEU A 71 2.81 -9.51 8.20
C LEU A 71 4.18 -9.20 7.58
N SER A 72 4.46 -9.76 6.40
CA SER A 72 5.66 -9.37 5.67
C SER A 72 5.60 -7.88 5.34
N TYR A 73 6.75 -7.25 5.19
CA TYR A 73 6.79 -5.83 4.85
C TYR A 73 6.10 -5.53 3.51
N LEU A 74 6.17 -6.47 2.56
CA LEU A 74 5.50 -6.27 1.28
C LEU A 74 3.98 -6.32 1.43
N GLU A 75 3.47 -7.26 2.24
CA GLU A 75 2.05 -7.32 2.56
C GLU A 75 1.57 -6.05 3.27
N GLN A 76 2.36 -5.56 4.22
CA GLN A 76 2.08 -4.29 4.90
C GLN A 76 2.00 -3.14 3.89
N ALA A 77 2.97 -3.08 2.97
CA ALA A 77 3.02 -2.02 1.96
C ALA A 77 1.80 -2.05 1.04
N ILE A 78 1.40 -3.24 0.59
CA ILE A 78 0.22 -3.40 -0.26
C ILE A 78 -1.04 -2.89 0.46
N LEU A 79 -1.21 -3.28 1.73
CA LEU A 79 -2.36 -2.85 2.52
C LEU A 79 -2.38 -1.34 2.73
N LEU A 80 -1.23 -0.74 3.04
CA LEU A 80 -1.15 0.69 3.28
C LEU A 80 -1.43 1.52 2.03
N VAL A 81 -0.86 1.14 0.90
CA VAL A 81 -1.10 1.85 -0.36
C VAL A 81 -2.57 1.72 -0.77
N ALA A 82 -3.14 0.51 -0.70
CA ALA A 82 -4.54 0.30 -1.04
C ALA A 82 -5.47 1.09 -0.11
N THR A 83 -5.18 1.10 1.19
CA THR A 83 -5.97 1.88 2.15
C THR A 83 -5.93 3.37 1.82
N SER A 84 -4.76 3.89 1.51
CA SER A 84 -4.60 5.29 1.09
C SER A 84 -5.42 5.59 -0.16
N GLU A 85 -5.38 4.72 -1.16
CA GLU A 85 -6.16 4.89 -2.39
C GLU A 85 -7.67 4.90 -2.11
N ILE A 86 -8.13 4.00 -1.23
CA ILE A 86 -9.55 3.96 -0.84
C ILE A 86 -9.94 5.26 -0.14
N LYS A 87 -9.15 5.70 0.83
CA LYS A 87 -9.46 6.91 1.60
C LYS A 87 -9.42 8.17 0.74
N LYS A 88 -8.55 8.22 -0.24
CA LYS A 88 -8.43 9.34 -1.17
C LYS A 88 -9.33 9.21 -2.38
N GLU A 89 -10.10 8.14 -2.46
CA GLU A 89 -11.06 7.90 -3.55
C GLU A 89 -10.40 8.00 -4.93
N ILE A 90 -9.21 7.41 -5.06
CA ILE A 90 -8.43 7.42 -6.32
C ILE A 90 -9.19 6.69 -7.43
N ALA A 91 -9.89 5.63 -7.08
CA ALA A 91 -10.71 4.82 -7.98
C ALA A 91 -11.81 4.17 -7.15
N SER A 92 -12.68 3.40 -7.79
CA SER A 92 -13.68 2.64 -7.04
C SER A 92 -12.99 1.62 -6.13
N LYS A 93 -13.61 1.32 -5.01
CA LYS A 93 -13.07 0.36 -4.05
C LYS A 93 -12.79 -1.00 -4.68
N ASN A 94 -13.68 -1.46 -5.54
CA ASN A 94 -13.51 -2.75 -6.24
C ASN A 94 -12.26 -2.77 -7.10
N ILE A 95 -11.98 -1.69 -7.82
CA ILE A 95 -10.78 -1.59 -8.66
C ILE A 95 -9.53 -1.60 -7.78
N ILE A 96 -9.54 -0.85 -6.68
CA ILE A 96 -8.40 -0.78 -5.78
C ILE A 96 -8.11 -2.16 -5.16
N ILE A 97 -9.15 -2.87 -4.72
CA ILE A 97 -9.00 -4.20 -4.15
C ILE A 97 -8.45 -5.18 -5.19
N ASP A 98 -9.02 -5.17 -6.40
CA ASP A 98 -8.55 -6.05 -7.48
C ASP A 98 -7.06 -5.81 -7.80
N GLU A 99 -6.63 -4.56 -7.82
CA GLU A 99 -5.24 -4.23 -8.06
C GLU A 99 -4.32 -4.67 -6.91
N ALA A 100 -4.77 -4.49 -5.67
CA ALA A 100 -4.01 -4.96 -4.50
C ALA A 100 -3.83 -6.48 -4.54
N ILE A 101 -4.89 -7.21 -4.87
CA ILE A 101 -4.85 -8.67 -5.00
C ILE A 101 -3.92 -9.09 -6.14
N ARG A 102 -3.98 -8.39 -7.26
CA ARG A 102 -3.11 -8.66 -8.41
C ARG A 102 -1.63 -8.56 -8.02
N ILE A 103 -1.28 -7.52 -7.26
CA ILE A 103 0.09 -7.34 -6.79
C ILE A 103 0.46 -8.43 -5.78
N ALA A 104 -0.44 -8.76 -4.87
CA ALA A 104 -0.21 -9.82 -3.89
C ALA A 104 0.01 -11.18 -4.55
N LYS A 105 -0.77 -11.51 -5.57
CA LYS A 105 -0.60 -12.76 -6.31
C LYS A 105 0.72 -12.82 -7.06
N MET A 106 1.23 -11.68 -7.51
CA MET A 106 2.47 -11.63 -8.27
C MET A 106 3.71 -11.71 -7.37
N TYR A 107 3.66 -11.12 -6.17
CA TYR A 107 4.85 -10.92 -5.35
C TYR A 107 4.79 -11.55 -3.95
N CYS A 108 3.63 -12.04 -3.53
CA CYS A 108 3.46 -12.64 -2.19
C CYS A 108 3.02 -14.10 -2.31
N ASP A 109 2.92 -14.77 -1.15
CA ASP A 109 2.44 -16.15 -1.09
C ASP A 109 0.97 -16.27 -1.47
N GLU A 110 0.56 -17.46 -1.92
CA GLU A 110 -0.80 -17.71 -2.37
C GLU A 110 -1.89 -17.36 -1.35
N LYS A 111 -1.58 -17.47 -0.07
CA LYS A 111 -2.56 -17.21 0.99
C LYS A 111 -2.72 -15.73 1.32
N SER A 112 -1.76 -14.89 0.91
CA SER A 112 -1.75 -13.47 1.27
C SER A 112 -2.95 -12.73 0.71
N TYR A 113 -3.34 -13.02 -0.53
CA TYR A 113 -4.42 -12.27 -1.16
C TYR A 113 -5.77 -12.48 -0.47
N GLN A 114 -5.95 -13.62 0.21
CA GLN A 114 -7.23 -13.91 0.87
C GLN A 114 -7.51 -12.95 2.02
N TYR A 115 -6.55 -12.76 2.94
CA TYR A 115 -6.77 -11.83 4.03
C TYR A 115 -6.67 -10.37 3.57
N ILE A 116 -5.86 -10.07 2.56
CA ILE A 116 -5.81 -8.72 1.97
C ILE A 116 -7.19 -8.31 1.46
N ASN A 117 -7.84 -9.20 0.72
CA ASN A 117 -9.21 -8.95 0.25
C ASN A 117 -10.18 -8.72 1.42
N GLY A 118 -10.13 -9.60 2.41
CA GLY A 118 -11.01 -9.50 3.58
C GLY A 118 -10.81 -8.22 4.36
N VAL A 119 -9.57 -7.79 4.56
CA VAL A 119 -9.26 -6.54 5.24
C VAL A 119 -9.79 -5.35 4.46
N LEU A 120 -9.46 -5.27 3.17
CA LEU A 120 -9.82 -4.12 2.34
C LEU A 120 -11.33 -3.99 2.15
N ASP A 121 -12.05 -5.10 2.07
CA ASP A 121 -13.52 -5.08 1.96
C ASP A 121 -14.19 -4.41 3.15
N ASN A 122 -13.55 -4.42 4.31
CA ASN A 122 -14.11 -3.89 5.55
C ASN A 122 -13.69 -2.45 5.85
N LEU A 123 -12.92 -1.85 4.99
CA LEU A 123 -12.49 -0.46 5.17
C LEU A 123 -13.52 0.56 4.67
#